data_05c33b9cf748676397389f97b674da4a
#
_entry.id   05c33b9cf748676397389f97b674da4a
#
_cell.length_a   1.000
_cell.length_b   1.000
_cell.length_c   1.000
_cell.angle_alpha   90.00
_cell.angle_beta   90.00
_cell.angle_gamma   90.00
#
_symmetry.space_group_name_H-M   'P 1'
#
loop_
_entity.id
_entity.type
_entity.pdbx_description
1 polymer ?
#
loop_
_entity_poly.entity_id
_entity_poly.type
_entity_poly.pdbx_seq_one_letter_code
_entity_poly.pdbx_strand_id
1 'polypeptide(L)'
;LGFGSGNYKDNRLEALADNGNGNYAYIDSVDEAKRVLVTEMSGTLFTVAKDAKVQIEFNPENVSAYRLVGYENRLLNDEDFEDDTKDAGDIGSGQQVTVLYEIVPNNGNEKSLKYQDNESKAETNELSVEMLTVSVRYKDPEASESKLIDKSVMCSDYTEAVSQNFAKACSAAEFAMVLRNSDYASGLTAQ
;
A
#
# COMPACT_ATOMS: atom_id res chain seq x y z
N LEU A 1 19.11 -8.56 9.75
CA LEU A 1 20.03 -8.19 8.67
C LEU A 1 20.66 -9.45 8.08
N GLY A 2 20.70 -9.53 6.75
CA GLY A 2 21.34 -10.61 6.02
C GLY A 2 22.63 -10.14 5.37
N PHE A 3 23.66 -10.99 5.45
CA PHE A 3 24.98 -10.72 4.88
C PHE A 3 25.45 -11.91 4.07
N GLY A 4 26.24 -11.65 3.03
CA GLY A 4 26.96 -12.67 2.30
C GLY A 4 26.34 -13.03 0.95
N SER A 5 27.06 -13.88 0.21
CA SER A 5 26.69 -14.39 -1.10
C SER A 5 26.59 -15.93 -1.05
N GLY A 6 25.74 -16.52 -1.86
CA GLY A 6 25.60 -17.98 -1.97
C GLY A 6 24.23 -18.51 -1.59
N ASN A 7 24.14 -19.57 -0.79
CA ASN A 7 22.86 -20.21 -0.44
C ASN A 7 22.08 -19.44 0.62
N TYR A 8 21.81 -18.19 0.32
CA TYR A 8 21.09 -17.24 1.16
C TYR A 8 19.58 -17.48 1.04
N LYS A 9 18.89 -17.58 2.16
CA LYS A 9 17.45 -17.87 2.19
C LYS A 9 16.69 -16.62 2.68
N ASP A 10 16.48 -15.66 1.77
CA ASP A 10 15.73 -14.44 2.00
C ASP A 10 14.39 -14.68 2.68
N ASN A 11 13.59 -15.58 2.15
CA ASN A 11 12.25 -15.90 2.63
C ASN A 11 12.21 -16.27 4.13
N ARG A 12 13.28 -16.88 4.65
CA ARG A 12 13.31 -17.23 6.08
C ARG A 12 13.64 -16.05 6.97
N LEU A 13 14.49 -15.16 6.49
CA LEU A 13 14.89 -13.97 7.24
C LEU A 13 13.80 -12.90 7.20
N GLU A 14 13.10 -12.78 6.08
CA GLU A 14 11.90 -11.97 5.95
C GLU A 14 10.82 -12.47 6.91
N ALA A 15 10.50 -13.76 6.89
CA ALA A 15 9.52 -14.34 7.80
C ALA A 15 9.89 -14.19 9.29
N LEU A 16 11.19 -14.24 9.63
CA LEU A 16 11.64 -13.99 10.99
C LEU A 16 11.47 -12.51 11.40
N ALA A 17 11.70 -11.59 10.48
CA ALA A 17 11.49 -10.18 10.71
C ALA A 17 10.00 -9.86 10.88
N ASP A 18 9.14 -10.39 10.01
CA ASP A 18 7.70 -10.19 10.06
C ASP A 18 7.09 -10.75 11.37
N ASN A 19 7.48 -11.96 11.78
CA ASN A 19 7.00 -12.55 13.04
C ASN A 19 7.59 -11.90 14.29
N GLY A 20 8.66 -11.15 14.16
CA GLY A 20 9.34 -10.47 15.28
C GLY A 20 9.12 -8.96 15.30
N ASN A 21 8.15 -8.43 14.55
CA ASN A 21 7.88 -6.99 14.37
C ASN A 21 9.16 -6.22 14.05
N GLY A 22 10.02 -6.83 13.23
CA GLY A 22 11.32 -6.29 12.86
C GLY A 22 11.40 -5.92 11.38
N ASN A 23 12.47 -5.22 11.03
CA ASN A 23 12.77 -4.87 9.65
C ASN A 23 13.84 -5.81 9.08
N TYR A 24 13.59 -6.31 7.89
CA TYR A 24 14.54 -7.10 7.13
C TYR A 24 15.35 -6.20 6.18
N ALA A 25 16.65 -6.39 6.12
CA ALA A 25 17.52 -5.78 5.11
C ALA A 25 18.63 -6.74 4.73
N TYR A 26 18.92 -6.81 3.43
CA TYR A 26 20.07 -7.53 2.87
C TYR A 26 21.20 -6.55 2.57
N ILE A 27 22.38 -6.84 3.08
CA ILE A 27 23.55 -5.99 2.97
C ILE A 27 24.57 -6.69 2.06
N ASP A 28 24.67 -6.20 0.84
CA ASP A 28 25.60 -6.69 -0.20
C ASP A 28 26.86 -5.83 -0.35
N SER A 29 26.80 -4.60 0.17
CA SER A 29 27.87 -3.62 0.00
C SER A 29 28.06 -2.74 1.24
N VAL A 30 29.20 -2.05 1.32
CA VAL A 30 29.48 -1.08 2.39
C VAL A 30 28.53 0.12 2.33
N ASP A 31 28.12 0.51 1.14
CA ASP A 31 27.20 1.66 0.97
C ASP A 31 25.79 1.26 1.41
N GLU A 32 25.36 0.04 1.14
CA GLU A 32 24.10 -0.49 1.66
C GLU A 32 24.14 -0.63 3.20
N ALA A 33 25.26 -1.07 3.75
CA ALA A 33 25.45 -1.10 5.20
C ALA A 33 25.31 0.30 5.83
N LYS A 34 25.88 1.33 5.22
CA LYS A 34 25.75 2.72 5.69
C LYS A 34 24.30 3.20 5.57
N ARG A 35 23.62 2.89 4.46
CA ARG A 35 22.21 3.25 4.27
C ARG A 35 21.34 2.68 5.39
N VAL A 36 21.43 1.38 5.62
CA VAL A 36 20.60 0.66 6.62
C VAL A 36 20.98 1.03 8.05
N LEU A 37 22.27 1.02 8.40
CA LEU A 37 22.74 1.16 9.78
C LEU A 37 22.95 2.60 10.24
N VAL A 38 23.00 3.57 9.33
CA VAL A 38 23.20 4.97 9.67
C VAL A 38 22.01 5.83 9.23
N THR A 39 21.64 5.76 7.94
CA THR A 39 20.61 6.64 7.40
C THR A 39 19.21 6.25 7.87
N GLU A 40 18.91 4.95 7.88
CA GLU A 40 17.58 4.39 8.22
C GLU A 40 17.46 3.93 9.67
N MET A 41 18.56 4.00 10.45
CA MET A 41 18.58 3.49 11.83
C MET A 41 17.54 4.15 12.75
N SER A 42 17.26 5.43 12.57
CA SER A 42 16.23 6.13 13.35
C SER A 42 14.82 5.56 13.11
N GLY A 43 14.53 5.22 11.86
CA GLY A 43 13.26 4.58 11.50
C GLY A 43 13.12 3.14 12.01
N THR A 44 14.24 2.46 12.23
CA THR A 44 14.25 1.09 12.76
C THR A 44 14.18 1.05 14.30
N LEU A 45 14.77 2.05 14.98
CA LEU A 45 14.88 2.04 16.45
C LEU A 45 13.74 2.77 17.17
N PHE A 46 13.08 3.70 16.51
CA PHE A 46 12.03 4.53 17.14
C PHE A 46 10.71 4.36 16.42
N THR A 47 9.88 3.44 16.89
CA THR A 47 8.51 3.28 16.42
C THR A 47 7.70 4.52 16.80
N VAL A 48 7.02 5.11 15.82
CA VAL A 48 6.12 6.27 16.00
C VAL A 48 4.65 5.89 15.87
N ALA A 49 4.36 4.78 15.19
CA ALA A 49 3.02 4.20 15.10
C ALA A 49 3.12 2.67 15.09
N LYS A 50 2.29 2.02 15.88
CA LYS A 50 2.16 0.56 15.96
C LYS A 50 0.89 0.10 15.28
N ASP A 51 0.88 -1.12 14.79
CA ASP A 51 -0.29 -1.80 14.21
C ASP A 51 -0.96 -0.93 13.12
N ALA A 52 -0.14 -0.30 12.28
CA ALA A 52 -0.63 0.54 11.21
C ALA A 52 -1.32 -0.29 10.11
N LYS A 53 -2.61 -0.04 9.92
CA LYS A 53 -3.48 -0.68 8.92
C LYS A 53 -3.99 0.37 7.97
N VAL A 54 -4.07 0.01 6.69
CA VAL A 54 -4.61 0.89 5.64
C VAL A 54 -5.75 0.16 4.95
N GLN A 55 -6.89 0.81 4.88
CA GLN A 55 -8.05 0.37 4.09
C GLN A 55 -8.35 1.42 3.04
N ILE A 56 -8.68 0.98 1.84
CA ILE A 56 -9.11 1.85 0.75
C ILE A 56 -10.47 1.39 0.28
N GLU A 57 -11.43 2.29 0.38
CA GLU A 57 -12.78 2.10 -0.11
C GLU A 57 -12.96 2.87 -1.41
N PHE A 58 -13.27 2.18 -2.50
CA PHE A 58 -13.48 2.77 -3.81
C PHE A 58 -14.95 3.05 -4.04
N ASN A 59 -15.27 4.27 -4.49
CA ASN A 59 -16.63 4.62 -4.85
C ASN A 59 -17.07 3.90 -6.14
N PRO A 60 -18.03 3.00 -6.11
CA PRO A 60 -18.44 2.22 -7.27
C PRO A 60 -19.11 3.07 -8.37
N GLU A 61 -19.58 4.28 -8.06
CA GLU A 61 -20.09 5.21 -9.05
C GLU A 61 -18.97 5.76 -9.97
N ASN A 62 -17.76 5.88 -9.43
CA ASN A 62 -16.62 6.51 -10.12
C ASN A 62 -15.50 5.53 -10.47
N VAL A 63 -15.49 4.34 -9.87
CA VAL A 63 -14.47 3.30 -10.06
C VAL A 63 -15.14 1.98 -10.43
N SER A 64 -14.90 1.49 -11.64
CA SER A 64 -15.45 0.22 -12.13
C SER A 64 -14.63 -1.00 -11.74
N ALA A 65 -13.31 -0.83 -11.62
CA ALA A 65 -12.40 -1.86 -11.16
C ALA A 65 -11.14 -1.25 -10.54
N TYR A 66 -10.54 -2.01 -9.65
CA TYR A 66 -9.25 -1.63 -9.05
C TYR A 66 -8.42 -2.87 -8.75
N ARG A 67 -7.11 -2.67 -8.61
CA ARG A 67 -6.16 -3.72 -8.29
C ARG A 67 -5.01 -3.16 -7.45
N LEU A 68 -4.70 -3.84 -6.35
CA LEU A 68 -3.48 -3.57 -5.58
C LEU A 68 -2.25 -4.03 -6.38
N VAL A 69 -1.21 -3.21 -6.40
CA VAL A 69 0.07 -3.51 -7.05
C VAL A 69 1.14 -3.77 -5.98
N GLY A 70 1.50 -5.03 -5.81
CA GLY A 70 2.39 -5.47 -4.72
C GLY A 70 1.63 -5.70 -3.40
N TYR A 71 2.37 -6.00 -2.35
CA TYR A 71 1.83 -6.27 -0.99
C TYR A 71 0.84 -7.45 -0.88
N GLU A 72 0.80 -8.35 -1.84
CA GLU A 72 -0.16 -9.47 -1.86
C GLU A 72 -0.03 -10.40 -0.65
N ASN A 73 1.15 -10.43 -0.01
CA ASN A 73 1.44 -11.20 1.19
C ASN A 73 1.13 -10.45 2.52
N ARG A 74 0.65 -9.21 2.42
CA ARG A 74 0.33 -8.35 3.58
C ARG A 74 -1.12 -7.90 3.61
N LEU A 75 -1.98 -8.57 2.86
CA LEU A 75 -3.40 -8.31 2.88
C LEU A 75 -4.00 -8.76 4.21
N LEU A 76 -4.83 -7.91 4.78
CA LEU A 76 -5.70 -8.23 5.91
C LEU A 76 -7.11 -8.52 5.41
N ASN A 77 -7.88 -9.28 6.17
CA ASN A 77 -9.32 -9.38 5.90
C ASN A 77 -10.00 -8.06 6.30
N ASP A 78 -11.13 -7.73 5.67
CA ASP A 78 -11.84 -6.47 5.94
C ASP A 78 -12.23 -6.33 7.42
N GLU A 79 -12.63 -7.42 8.07
CA GLU A 79 -12.96 -7.49 9.48
C GLU A 79 -11.77 -7.23 10.42
N ASP A 80 -10.54 -7.48 9.97
CA ASP A 80 -9.33 -7.30 10.77
C ASP A 80 -8.91 -5.81 10.83
N PHE A 81 -9.47 -4.95 10.00
CA PHE A 81 -9.15 -3.53 10.01
C PHE A 81 -9.57 -2.85 11.33
N GLU A 82 -10.75 -3.17 11.84
CA GLU A 82 -11.29 -2.60 13.08
C GLU A 82 -10.80 -3.34 14.34
N ASP A 83 -10.23 -4.52 14.21
CA ASP A 83 -9.79 -5.33 15.33
C ASP A 83 -8.43 -4.88 15.88
N ASP A 84 -8.43 -4.20 17.02
CA ASP A 84 -7.22 -3.73 17.69
C ASP A 84 -6.34 -4.86 18.25
N THR A 85 -6.80 -6.11 18.25
CA THR A 85 -5.99 -7.26 18.69
C THR A 85 -5.15 -7.84 17.56
N LYS A 86 -5.42 -7.44 16.32
CA LYS A 86 -4.67 -7.90 15.14
C LYS A 86 -3.39 -7.11 14.98
N ASP A 87 -2.31 -7.84 15.00
CA ASP A 87 -0.97 -7.34 14.72
C ASP A 87 -0.86 -6.86 13.26
N ALA A 88 -0.20 -5.74 13.06
CA ALA A 88 0.03 -5.13 11.75
C ALA A 88 1.41 -4.46 11.70
N GLY A 89 1.69 -3.70 10.65
CA GLY A 89 3.00 -3.09 10.47
C GLY A 89 3.31 -1.96 11.46
N ASP A 90 4.50 -1.97 12.03
CA ASP A 90 5.00 -0.83 12.81
C ASP A 90 5.69 0.19 11.89
N ILE A 91 5.46 1.46 12.15
CA ILE A 91 6.07 2.57 11.41
C ILE A 91 7.07 3.28 12.29
N GLY A 92 8.30 3.35 11.84
CA GLY A 92 9.38 4.04 12.52
C GLY A 92 9.52 5.51 12.11
N SER A 93 10.27 6.24 12.91
CA SER A 93 10.51 7.68 12.69
C SER A 93 11.12 7.95 11.31
N GLY A 94 10.45 8.77 10.51
CA GLY A 94 10.89 9.13 9.16
C GLY A 94 10.60 8.08 8.08
N GLN A 95 10.01 6.94 8.42
CA GLN A 95 9.60 5.95 7.42
C GLN A 95 8.41 6.45 6.59
N GLN A 96 8.39 6.01 5.33
CA GLN A 96 7.30 6.25 4.39
C GLN A 96 6.87 4.93 3.77
N VAL A 97 5.58 4.70 3.72
CA VAL A 97 4.98 3.54 3.06
C VAL A 97 4.26 4.00 1.81
N THR A 98 4.56 3.38 0.67
CA THR A 98 3.91 3.69 -0.60
C THR A 98 3.09 2.49 -1.03
N VAL A 99 1.80 2.69 -1.22
CA VAL A 99 0.87 1.67 -1.74
C VAL A 99 0.37 2.15 -3.10
N LEU A 100 0.40 1.28 -4.09
CA LEU A 100 -0.02 1.58 -5.46
C LEU A 100 -1.26 0.76 -5.79
N TYR A 101 -2.25 1.45 -6.34
CA TYR A 101 -3.43 0.83 -6.94
C TYR A 101 -3.55 1.23 -8.40
N GLU A 102 -3.88 0.26 -9.22
CA GLU A 102 -4.35 0.49 -10.57
C GLU A 102 -5.86 0.60 -10.52
N ILE A 103 -6.40 1.67 -11.11
CA ILE A 103 -7.82 2.00 -11.03
C ILE A 103 -8.36 2.13 -12.46
N VAL A 104 -9.53 1.55 -12.71
CA VAL A 104 -10.29 1.75 -13.93
C VAL A 104 -11.47 2.67 -13.61
N PRO A 105 -11.46 3.93 -14.08
CA PRO A 105 -12.57 4.85 -13.87
C PRO A 105 -13.86 4.34 -14.49
N ASN A 106 -14.98 4.59 -13.84
CA ASN A 106 -16.28 4.31 -14.40
C ASN A 106 -16.67 5.42 -15.40
N ASN A 107 -16.65 5.11 -16.69
CA ASN A 107 -16.97 6.06 -17.75
C ASN A 107 -18.47 6.10 -18.09
N GLY A 108 -19.33 5.60 -17.20
CA GLY A 108 -20.79 5.62 -17.41
C GLY A 108 -21.31 4.64 -18.47
N ASN A 109 -20.44 3.81 -19.03
CA ASN A 109 -20.79 2.84 -20.08
C ASN A 109 -21.03 1.40 -19.54
N GLU A 110 -21.01 1.20 -18.23
CA GLU A 110 -21.32 -0.11 -17.69
C GLU A 110 -22.81 -0.42 -17.84
N LYS A 111 -23.08 -1.54 -18.47
CA LYS A 111 -24.42 -2.13 -18.47
C LYS A 111 -24.79 -2.43 -17.02
N SER A 112 -25.77 -1.71 -16.48
CA SER A 112 -26.35 -2.05 -15.18
C SER A 112 -26.71 -3.54 -15.20
N LEU A 113 -26.14 -4.30 -14.27
CA LEU A 113 -26.49 -5.70 -14.12
C LEU A 113 -27.95 -5.77 -13.66
N LYS A 114 -28.72 -6.71 -14.24
CA LYS A 114 -30.17 -6.83 -14.08
C LYS A 114 -30.70 -6.85 -12.64
N TYR A 115 -29.83 -7.07 -11.65
CA TYR A 115 -30.17 -7.20 -10.22
C TYR A 115 -29.50 -6.15 -9.33
N GLN A 116 -28.82 -5.16 -9.93
CA GLN A 116 -28.38 -3.96 -9.23
C GLN A 116 -29.43 -2.88 -9.48
N ASP A 117 -30.48 -2.87 -8.66
CA ASP A 117 -31.44 -1.78 -8.66
C ASP A 117 -30.75 -0.52 -8.12
N ASN A 118 -30.48 0.40 -9.03
CA ASN A 118 -30.06 1.77 -8.71
C ASN A 118 -31.28 2.55 -8.15
N GLU A 119 -31.69 2.25 -6.93
CA GLU A 119 -32.52 3.15 -6.15
C GLU A 119 -31.64 4.25 -5.49
N SER A 120 -31.02 5.07 -6.30
CA SER A 120 -30.42 6.34 -5.83
C SER A 120 -30.17 7.26 -6.99
N LYS A 121 -31.22 7.59 -7.72
CA LYS A 121 -31.24 8.81 -8.54
C LYS A 121 -31.93 9.89 -7.72
N ALA A 122 -31.11 10.75 -7.14
CA ALA A 122 -31.32 12.18 -6.91
C ALA A 122 -30.78 12.58 -5.55
N GLU A 123 -29.57 12.98 -5.60
CA GLU A 123 -29.06 14.19 -4.90
C GLU A 123 -27.63 14.31 -5.39
N THR A 124 -27.24 15.45 -5.90
CA THR A 124 -25.84 15.81 -6.16
C THR A 124 -25.14 15.91 -4.81
N ASN A 125 -24.89 14.76 -4.22
CA ASN A 125 -24.19 14.63 -2.96
C ASN A 125 -22.69 14.77 -3.21
N GLU A 126 -21.99 15.30 -2.23
CA GLU A 126 -20.52 15.38 -2.23
C GLU A 126 -19.88 14.03 -2.57
N LEU A 127 -20.54 12.91 -2.25
CA LEU A 127 -20.14 11.54 -2.58
C LEU A 127 -20.05 11.27 -4.09
N SER A 128 -20.85 11.92 -4.94
CA SER A 128 -20.80 11.69 -6.40
C SER A 128 -19.51 12.17 -7.06
N VAL A 129 -18.72 12.99 -6.38
CA VAL A 129 -17.43 13.52 -6.85
C VAL A 129 -16.23 12.85 -6.16
N GLU A 130 -16.48 12.01 -5.18
CA GLU A 130 -15.47 11.26 -4.44
C GLU A 130 -15.06 10.00 -5.22
N MET A 131 -13.78 9.79 -5.42
CA MET A 131 -13.25 8.61 -6.12
C MET A 131 -13.03 7.45 -5.15
N LEU A 132 -12.44 7.75 -4.01
CA LEU A 132 -12.12 6.76 -2.98
C LEU A 132 -11.89 7.44 -1.63
N THR A 133 -11.97 6.67 -0.56
CA THR A 133 -11.53 7.07 0.78
C THR A 133 -10.39 6.18 1.23
N VAL A 134 -9.36 6.81 1.78
CA VAL A 134 -8.22 6.14 2.42
C VAL A 134 -8.41 6.26 3.92
N SER A 135 -8.50 5.13 4.61
CA SER A 135 -8.59 5.03 6.06
C SER A 135 -7.30 4.43 6.61
N VAL A 136 -6.69 5.10 7.57
CA VAL A 136 -5.48 4.64 8.25
C VAL A 136 -5.78 4.50 9.74
N ARG A 137 -5.64 3.29 10.26
CA ARG A 137 -5.79 3.00 11.68
C ARG A 137 -4.42 2.66 12.26
N TYR A 138 -4.06 3.25 13.38
CA TYR A 138 -2.78 3.02 14.05
C TYR A 138 -2.86 3.27 15.55
N LYS A 139 -1.91 2.76 16.31
CA LYS A 139 -1.73 3.05 17.73
C LYS A 139 -0.52 3.94 17.95
N ASP A 140 -0.59 4.85 18.92
CA ASP A 140 0.62 5.49 19.46
C ASP A 140 1.49 4.42 20.15
N PRO A 141 2.81 4.61 20.26
CA PRO A 141 3.74 3.60 20.78
C PRO A 141 3.36 3.02 22.14
N GLU A 142 2.75 3.82 23.03
CA GLU A 142 2.35 3.43 24.38
C GLU A 142 0.83 3.21 24.52
N ALA A 143 0.06 3.37 23.44
CA ALA A 143 -1.39 3.21 23.50
C ALA A 143 -1.84 1.76 23.25
N SER A 144 -2.96 1.40 23.87
CA SER A 144 -3.67 0.14 23.65
C SER A 144 -4.82 0.25 22.66
N GLU A 145 -5.30 1.47 22.40
CA GLU A 145 -6.40 1.76 21.50
C GLU A 145 -5.90 2.46 20.24
N SER A 146 -6.48 2.10 19.11
CA SER A 146 -6.12 2.70 17.82
C SER A 146 -6.82 4.04 17.59
N LYS A 147 -6.20 4.85 16.73
CA LYS A 147 -6.73 6.08 16.15
C LYS A 147 -7.03 5.84 14.68
N LEU A 148 -8.05 6.52 14.18
CA LEU A 148 -8.44 6.50 12.78
C LEU A 148 -8.18 7.86 12.14
N ILE A 149 -7.63 7.84 10.94
CA ILE A 149 -7.49 9.01 10.05
C ILE A 149 -8.11 8.62 8.71
N ASP A 150 -9.10 9.40 8.29
CA ASP A 150 -9.75 9.23 6.99
C ASP A 150 -9.40 10.40 6.07
N LYS A 151 -9.21 10.07 4.80
CA LYS A 151 -8.99 11.05 3.75
C LYS A 151 -9.70 10.64 2.48
N SER A 152 -10.67 11.46 2.05
CA SER A 152 -11.29 11.33 0.75
C SER A 152 -10.39 11.87 -0.36
N VAL A 153 -10.42 11.21 -1.49
CA VAL A 153 -9.78 11.61 -2.75
C VAL A 153 -10.88 11.87 -3.76
N MET A 154 -10.87 13.07 -4.31
CA MET A 154 -11.89 13.51 -5.26
C MET A 154 -11.51 13.17 -6.70
N CYS A 155 -12.49 13.03 -7.57
CA CYS A 155 -12.24 12.86 -9.01
C CYS A 155 -11.43 14.03 -9.60
N SER A 156 -11.56 15.24 -9.01
CA SER A 156 -10.80 16.43 -9.39
C SER A 156 -9.33 16.39 -8.99
N ASP A 157 -8.92 15.48 -8.10
CA ASP A 157 -7.52 15.33 -7.68
C ASP A 157 -6.69 14.56 -8.73
N TYR A 158 -7.33 14.03 -9.76
CA TYR A 158 -6.64 13.43 -10.90
C TYR A 158 -5.73 14.44 -11.60
N THR A 159 -4.51 14.04 -11.87
CA THR A 159 -3.54 14.85 -12.61
C THR A 159 -2.66 13.98 -13.49
N GLU A 160 -2.37 14.46 -14.70
CA GLU A 160 -1.36 13.86 -15.58
C GLU A 160 0.06 14.28 -15.18
N ALA A 161 0.20 15.36 -14.40
CA ALA A 161 1.48 15.86 -13.93
C ALA A 161 1.92 15.11 -12.66
N VAL A 162 2.58 13.97 -12.84
CA VAL A 162 3.03 13.13 -11.74
C VAL A 162 4.30 13.66 -11.08
N SER A 163 4.45 13.47 -9.77
CA SER A 163 5.67 13.79 -9.06
C SER A 163 6.80 12.82 -9.42
N GLN A 164 8.05 13.25 -9.30
CA GLN A 164 9.20 12.38 -9.55
C GLN A 164 9.22 11.14 -8.64
N ASN A 165 8.77 11.26 -7.39
CA ASN A 165 8.71 10.14 -6.46
C ASN A 165 7.65 9.12 -6.88
N PHE A 166 6.49 9.60 -7.33
CA PHE A 166 5.46 8.73 -7.87
C PHE A 166 5.94 8.00 -9.13
N ALA A 167 6.57 8.70 -10.08
CA ALA A 167 7.12 8.10 -11.28
C ALA A 167 8.17 7.01 -10.96
N LYS A 168 9.05 7.25 -9.97
CA LYS A 168 10.00 6.24 -9.51
C LYS A 168 9.32 5.01 -8.89
N ALA A 169 8.29 5.22 -8.07
CA ALA A 169 7.55 4.13 -7.47
C ALA A 169 6.83 3.27 -8.53
N CYS A 170 6.20 3.91 -9.51
CA CYS A 170 5.58 3.21 -10.64
C CYS A 170 6.62 2.41 -11.45
N SER A 171 7.76 3.02 -11.81
CA SER A 171 8.81 2.33 -12.57
C SER A 171 9.37 1.12 -11.80
N ALA A 172 9.54 1.22 -10.49
CA ALA A 172 9.96 0.09 -9.66
C ALA A 172 8.91 -1.03 -9.64
N ALA A 173 7.63 -0.68 -9.54
CA ALA A 173 6.54 -1.63 -9.56
C ALA A 173 6.41 -2.33 -10.94
N GLU A 174 6.49 -1.58 -12.03
CA GLU A 174 6.49 -2.11 -13.41
C GLU A 174 7.65 -3.07 -13.64
N PHE A 175 8.85 -2.69 -13.21
CA PHE A 175 10.04 -3.55 -13.31
C PHE A 175 9.85 -4.85 -12.52
N ALA A 176 9.32 -4.78 -11.31
CA ALA A 176 9.03 -5.97 -10.50
C ALA A 176 7.97 -6.87 -11.17
N MET A 177 6.93 -6.29 -11.78
CA MET A 177 5.92 -7.04 -12.53
C MET A 177 6.53 -7.77 -13.73
N VAL A 178 7.45 -7.14 -14.47
CA VAL A 178 8.17 -7.77 -15.58
C VAL A 178 9.04 -8.93 -15.08
N LEU A 179 9.80 -8.73 -14.01
CA LEU A 179 10.69 -9.76 -13.45
C LEU A 179 9.93 -11.02 -12.99
N ARG A 180 8.76 -10.84 -12.38
CA ARG A 180 7.93 -11.97 -11.92
C ARG A 180 6.98 -12.53 -12.99
N ASN A 181 7.11 -12.06 -14.23
CA ASN A 181 6.27 -12.46 -15.36
C ASN A 181 4.77 -12.36 -15.05
N SER A 182 4.37 -11.20 -14.51
CA SER A 182 2.97 -10.91 -14.16
C SER A 182 2.10 -10.83 -15.43
N ASP A 183 0.90 -11.39 -15.37
CA ASP A 183 -0.09 -11.28 -16.47
C ASP A 183 -0.44 -9.81 -16.80
N TYR A 184 -0.25 -8.91 -15.85
CA TYR A 184 -0.48 -7.48 -15.99
C TYR A 184 0.71 -6.70 -16.55
N ALA A 185 1.82 -7.37 -16.83
CA ALA A 185 3.00 -6.77 -17.47
C ALA A 185 2.94 -6.82 -19.00
N SER A 186 1.81 -7.22 -19.60
CA SER A 186 1.65 -7.31 -21.06
C SER A 186 1.80 -5.94 -21.70
N GLY A 187 2.85 -5.76 -22.51
CA GLY A 187 3.22 -4.48 -23.14
C GLY A 187 4.34 -3.72 -22.45
N LEU A 188 4.77 -4.13 -21.24
CA LEU A 188 5.96 -3.63 -20.60
C LEU A 188 7.18 -4.44 -21.09
N THR A 189 8.20 -3.77 -21.56
CA THR A 189 9.48 -4.37 -21.91
C THR A 189 10.56 -3.79 -21.03
N ALA A 190 11.36 -4.66 -20.40
CA ALA A 190 12.58 -4.20 -19.73
C ALA A 190 13.53 -3.63 -20.80
N GLN A 191 13.69 -2.31 -20.82
CA GLN A 191 14.69 -1.63 -21.64
C GLN A 191 15.96 -1.40 -20.83
#